data_335514faa551edbb2ba16a2dfe930aff
#
_entry.id   335514faa551edbb2ba16a2dfe930aff
#
_cell.length_a   1.000
_cell.length_b   1.000
_cell.length_c   1.000
_cell.angle_alpha   90.00
_cell.angle_beta   90.00
_cell.angle_gamma   90.00
#
_symmetry.space_group_name_H-M   'P 1'
#
loop_
_entity.id
_entity.type
_entity.pdbx_description
1 polymer ?
#
loop_
_entity_poly.entity_id
_entity_poly.type
_entity_poly.pdbx_seq_one_letter_code
_entity_poly.pdbx_strand_id
1 'polypeptide(L)'
;AIEIEVTSLQELQQVIDHGGVEYVMLDNMSLELMAEAVRKVDGRFLTEASGNVTLDRLRPIAGTGVDFISSGALTHSVKAMDISLLVGIR
;
A
#
# COMPACT_ATOMS: atom_id res chain seq x y z
N ALA A 1 -5.01 -11.59 12.57
CA ALA A 1 -4.32 -11.29 11.30
C ALA A 1 -2.93 -10.74 11.61
N ILE A 2 -1.93 -11.15 10.82
CA ILE A 2 -0.58 -10.67 11.00
C ILE A 2 -0.35 -9.51 10.03
N GLU A 3 -0.04 -8.37 10.60
CA GLU A 3 0.26 -7.16 9.85
C GLU A 3 1.71 -6.75 10.12
N ILE A 4 2.46 -6.46 9.06
CA ILE A 4 3.84 -6.02 9.17
C ILE A 4 4.02 -4.74 8.37
N GLU A 5 4.76 -3.79 8.96
CA GLU A 5 5.10 -2.53 8.30
C GLU A 5 6.50 -2.65 7.71
N VAL A 6 6.67 -2.24 6.46
CA VAL A 6 7.97 -2.22 5.79
C VAL A 6 8.23 -0.84 5.20
N THR A 7 9.51 -0.45 5.16
CA THR A 7 9.93 0.85 4.63
C THR A 7 10.82 0.72 3.40
N SER A 8 11.17 -0.50 2.99
CA SER A 8 12.05 -0.74 1.85
C SER A 8 11.67 -2.01 1.14
N LEU A 9 12.14 -2.16 -0.11
CA LEU A 9 11.95 -3.40 -0.86
C LEU A 9 12.73 -4.56 -0.24
N GLN A 10 13.85 -4.27 0.41
CA GLN A 10 14.65 -5.28 1.08
C GLN A 10 13.87 -5.90 2.24
N GLU A 11 13.24 -5.06 3.06
CA GLU A 11 12.38 -5.55 4.14
C GLU A 11 11.20 -6.34 3.59
N LEU A 12 10.60 -5.86 2.51
CA LEU A 12 9.48 -6.55 1.88
C LEU A 12 9.90 -7.94 1.41
N GLN A 13 11.09 -8.05 0.82
CA GLN A 13 11.56 -9.36 0.34
C GLN A 13 11.72 -10.34 1.50
N GLN A 14 12.19 -9.88 2.65
CA GLN A 14 12.30 -10.72 3.85
C GLN A 14 10.92 -11.22 4.29
N VAL A 15 9.91 -10.34 4.22
CA VAL A 15 8.54 -10.72 4.57
C VAL A 15 7.99 -11.76 3.59
N ILE A 16 8.23 -11.57 2.31
CA ILE A 16 7.80 -12.53 1.28
C ILE A 16 8.45 -13.90 1.51
N ASP A 17 9.74 -13.91 1.79
CA ASP A 17 10.51 -15.15 1.99
C ASP A 17 10.05 -15.89 3.25
N HIS A 18 9.70 -15.17 4.29
CA HIS A 18 9.24 -15.76 5.55
C HIS A 18 7.84 -16.35 5.40
N GLY A 19 6.94 -15.63 4.73
CA GLY A 19 5.56 -16.04 4.57
C GLY A 19 4.75 -15.87 5.86
N GLY A 20 3.49 -16.31 5.82
CA GLY A 20 2.62 -16.28 7.00
C GLY A 20 2.04 -14.93 7.35
N VAL A 21 2.21 -13.95 6.48
CA VAL A 21 1.71 -12.59 6.67
C VAL A 21 0.45 -12.41 5.84
N GLU A 22 -0.55 -11.74 6.39
CA GLU A 22 -1.80 -11.49 5.69
C GLU A 22 -1.86 -10.07 5.12
N TYR A 23 -1.08 -9.14 5.69
CA TYR A 23 -1.26 -7.72 5.45
C TYR A 23 0.07 -7.00 5.61
N VAL A 24 0.47 -6.22 4.63
CA VAL A 24 1.72 -5.46 4.69
C VAL A 24 1.43 -3.98 4.48
N MET A 25 1.94 -3.16 5.39
CA MET A 25 1.85 -1.71 5.27
C MET A 25 3.14 -1.19 4.65
N LEU A 26 3.00 -0.49 3.53
CA LEU A 26 4.12 0.14 2.81
C LEU A 26 4.22 1.57 3.33
N ASP A 27 5.20 1.80 4.21
CA ASP A 27 5.27 3.06 4.94
C ASP A 27 6.17 4.08 4.25
N ASN A 28 5.59 5.20 3.90
CA ASN A 28 6.28 6.38 3.40
C ASN A 28 7.16 6.10 2.16
N MET A 29 6.65 5.28 1.25
CA MET A 29 7.36 4.94 0.01
C MET A 29 7.05 5.94 -1.10
N SER A 30 8.00 6.11 -2.02
CA SER A 30 7.73 6.82 -3.27
C SER A 30 6.73 6.04 -4.10
N LEU A 31 6.10 6.71 -5.06
CA LEU A 31 5.13 6.05 -5.94
C LEU A 31 5.76 4.92 -6.74
N GLU A 32 6.95 5.12 -7.26
CA GLU A 32 7.67 4.09 -8.02
C GLU A 32 7.99 2.88 -7.15
N LEU A 33 8.46 3.13 -5.93
CA LEU A 33 8.81 2.07 -4.99
C LEU A 33 7.56 1.30 -4.56
N MET A 34 6.47 2.02 -4.34
CA MET A 34 5.18 1.43 -3.96
C MET A 34 4.66 0.52 -5.07
N ALA A 35 4.71 0.98 -6.32
CA ALA A 35 4.27 0.19 -7.46
C ALA A 35 5.12 -1.08 -7.61
N GLU A 36 6.42 -0.95 -7.41
CA GLU A 36 7.32 -2.10 -7.47
C GLU A 36 7.03 -3.08 -6.33
N ALA A 37 6.76 -2.55 -5.13
CA ALA A 37 6.41 -3.40 -3.98
C ALA A 37 5.14 -4.21 -4.27
N VAL A 38 4.13 -3.58 -4.84
CA VAL A 38 2.89 -4.27 -5.19
C VAL A 38 3.16 -5.39 -6.19
N ARG A 39 4.01 -5.14 -7.19
CA ARG A 39 4.36 -6.18 -8.17
C ARG A 39 5.09 -7.35 -7.50
N LYS A 40 5.98 -7.07 -6.55
CA LYS A 40 6.70 -8.12 -5.84
C LYS A 40 5.77 -8.98 -4.99
N VAL A 41 4.79 -8.36 -4.36
CA VAL A 41 3.81 -9.08 -3.55
C VAL A 41 2.96 -10.02 -4.42
N ASP A 42 2.59 -9.58 -5.60
CA ASP A 42 1.90 -10.39 -6.60
C ASP A 42 0.68 -11.13 -6.03
N GLY A 43 -0.13 -10.42 -5.25
CA GLY A 43 -1.38 -10.96 -4.73
C GLY A 43 -1.25 -11.93 -3.55
N ARG A 44 -0.04 -12.16 -3.04
CA ARG A 44 0.17 -13.13 -1.95
C ARG A 44 -0.44 -12.68 -0.63
N PHE A 45 -0.55 -11.38 -0.43
CA PHE A 45 -1.17 -10.79 0.76
C PHE A 45 -1.65 -9.39 0.41
N LEU A 46 -2.42 -8.79 1.34
CA LEU A 46 -2.97 -7.46 1.13
C LEU A 46 -1.90 -6.39 1.39
N THR A 47 -2.00 -5.27 0.67
CA THR A 47 -1.06 -4.16 0.81
C THR A 47 -1.81 -2.88 1.18
N GLU A 48 -1.17 -2.07 2.00
CA GLU A 48 -1.70 -0.76 2.38
C GLU A 48 -0.62 0.29 2.21
N ALA A 49 -0.96 1.40 1.56
CA ALA A 49 -0.08 2.56 1.48
C ALA A 49 -0.32 3.44 2.70
N SER A 50 0.75 3.84 3.38
CA SER A 50 0.69 4.65 4.58
C SER A 50 1.78 5.72 4.57
N GLY A 51 1.63 6.72 5.44
CA GLY A 51 2.54 7.85 5.51
C GLY A 51 2.08 8.91 4.53
N ASN A 52 2.85 9.86 4.28
CA ASN A 52 2.72 11.03 3.42
C ASN A 52 1.61 10.97 2.34
N VAL A 53 0.34 10.77 2.79
CA VAL A 53 -0.82 10.68 1.91
C VAL A 53 -1.52 12.04 1.91
N THR A 54 -1.52 12.72 0.77
CA THR A 54 -2.16 14.02 0.58
C THR A 54 -3.20 13.88 -0.53
N LEU A 55 -4.09 14.88 -0.66
CA LEU A 55 -5.14 14.83 -1.67
C LEU A 55 -4.57 14.69 -3.08
N ASP A 56 -3.49 15.41 -3.37
CA ASP A 56 -2.87 15.36 -4.71
C ASP A 56 -2.14 14.03 -4.96
N ARG A 57 -1.84 13.26 -3.91
CA ARG A 57 -1.20 11.95 -4.05
C ARG A 57 -2.19 10.79 -4.09
N LEU A 58 -3.45 11.02 -3.70
CA LEU A 58 -4.44 9.93 -3.62
C LEU A 58 -4.59 9.20 -4.95
N ARG A 59 -4.73 9.94 -6.04
CA ARG A 59 -4.91 9.34 -7.36
C ARG A 59 -3.71 8.48 -7.78
N PRO A 60 -2.48 9.02 -7.77
CA PRO A 60 -1.32 8.19 -8.13
C PRO A 60 -1.09 7.03 -7.16
N ILE A 61 -1.37 7.20 -5.85
CA ILE A 61 -1.24 6.10 -4.89
C ILE A 61 -2.22 4.98 -5.24
N ALA A 62 -3.48 5.31 -5.51
CA ALA A 62 -4.47 4.32 -5.89
C ALA A 62 -4.06 3.60 -7.19
N GLY A 63 -3.39 4.31 -8.09
CA GLY A 63 -2.90 3.73 -9.34
C GLY A 63 -1.75 2.74 -9.18
N THR A 64 -1.11 2.67 -8.01
CA THR A 64 0.01 1.73 -7.80
C THR A 64 -0.45 0.29 -7.65
N GLY A 65 -1.73 0.07 -7.37
CA GLY A 65 -2.26 -1.28 -7.17
C GLY A 65 -2.39 -1.70 -5.72
N VAL A 66 -2.11 -0.80 -4.75
CA VAL A 66 -2.32 -1.13 -3.33
C VAL A 66 -3.80 -1.40 -3.07
N ASP A 67 -4.08 -2.22 -2.07
CA ASP A 67 -5.45 -2.58 -1.70
C ASP A 67 -6.10 -1.52 -0.83
N PHE A 68 -5.34 -0.89 0.05
CA PHE A 68 -5.84 0.09 1.02
C PHE A 68 -4.94 1.31 1.07
N ILE A 69 -5.51 2.44 1.52
CA ILE A 69 -4.77 3.69 1.73
C ILE A 69 -5.15 4.22 3.10
N SER A 70 -4.14 4.63 3.88
CA SER A 70 -4.36 5.27 5.18
C SER A 70 -3.45 6.48 5.31
N SER A 71 -3.84 7.41 6.16
CA SER A 71 -3.02 8.59 6.46
C SER A 71 -3.19 8.93 7.94
N GLY A 72 -2.31 9.80 8.43
CA GLY A 72 -2.42 10.26 9.81
C GLY A 72 -3.71 10.99 10.13
N ALA A 73 -4.40 11.49 9.11
CA ALA A 73 -5.67 12.19 9.29
C ALA A 73 -6.86 11.22 9.33
N LEU A 74 -6.65 9.96 8.96
CA LEU A 74 -7.70 8.95 8.97
C LEU A 74 -7.56 8.06 10.19
N THR A 75 -8.70 7.67 10.77
CA THR A 75 -8.70 6.76 11.91
C THR A 75 -8.67 5.29 11.48
N HIS A 76 -8.84 5.06 10.18
CA HIS A 76 -8.83 3.71 9.61
C HIS A 76 -8.44 3.81 8.14
N SER A 77 -8.09 2.70 7.54
CA SER A 77 -7.73 2.65 6.12
C SER A 77 -8.97 2.61 5.24
N VAL A 78 -8.80 3.06 4.00
CA VAL A 78 -9.86 3.09 2.98
C VAL A 78 -9.37 2.23 1.81
N LYS A 79 -10.28 1.48 1.19
CA LYS A 79 -9.93 0.69 0.01
C LYS A 79 -9.53 1.61 -1.14
N ALA A 80 -8.43 1.29 -1.81
CA ALA A 80 -7.97 2.07 -2.95
C ALA A 80 -9.01 2.14 -4.05
N MET A 81 -9.79 1.07 -4.23
CA MET A 81 -10.87 1.03 -5.22
C MET A 81 -11.93 2.10 -4.92
N ASP A 82 -12.26 2.32 -3.65
CA ASP A 82 -13.25 3.34 -3.26
C ASP A 82 -12.72 4.74 -3.57
N ILE A 83 -11.44 4.98 -3.35
CA ILE A 83 -10.80 6.26 -3.72
C ILE A 83 -10.85 6.44 -5.24
N SER A 84 -10.59 5.38 -6.00
CA SER A 84 -10.65 5.44 -7.46
C SER A 84 -12.02 5.89 -7.95
N LEU A 85 -13.08 5.37 -7.34
CA LEU A 85 -14.45 5.76 -7.69
C LEU A 85 -14.72 7.23 -7.37
N LEU A 86 -14.24 7.70 -6.21
CA LEU A 86 -14.47 9.07 -5.77
C LEU A 86 -13.75 10.09 -6.62
N VAL A 87 -12.52 9.81 -7.07
CA VAL A 87 -11.71 10.76 -7.81
C VAL A 87 -11.66 10.48 -9.30
N GLY A 88 -12.42 9.49 -9.77
CA GLY A 88 -12.54 9.20 -11.19
C GLY A 88 -11.30 8.56 -11.82
N ILE A 89 -10.54 7.78 -11.08
CA ILE A 89 -9.39 7.05 -11.60
C ILE A 89 -9.88 5.85 -12.41
N ARG A 90 -9.24 5.65 -13.54
CA ARG A 90 -9.57 4.52 -14.42
C ARG A 90 -8.37 3.61 -14.56
#